data_a47de409007554903e3aa79699649328
#
_entry.id   a47de409007554903e3aa79699649328
#
_cell.length_a   1.000
_cell.length_b   1.000
_cell.length_c   1.000
_cell.angle_alpha   90.00
_cell.angle_beta   90.00
_cell.angle_gamma   90.00
#
_symmetry.space_group_name_H-M   'P 1'
#
loop_
_entity.id
_entity.type
_entity.pdbx_description
1 polymer ?
#
loop_
_entity_poly.entity_id
_entity_poly.type
_entity_poly.pdbx_seq_one_letter_code
_entity_poly.pdbx_strand_id
1 'polypeptide(L)'
;MTLPNKLTVSRFALTAAFLWAMFSRSPVNDTLALVFFCLAGVTDYLDGKIARQRKLITNFGILMDPLADKIMTCSAFIALIERHVLTPPPVLHLGELSLSPKVHAWMVVIIVARELAITGLRLLAASKNVVLAAERYGKHKTISQMVAIIALLVMDASAEWWPWLKAALLPWGPWFVLLALWVTLLLTTSSGALYLWRNRKLYLQDV
;
A
#
# COMPACT_ATOMS: atom_id res chain seq x y z
N MET A 1 -20.82 -2.51 -18.82
CA MET A 1 -19.52 -2.43 -18.12
C MET A 1 -18.66 -3.60 -18.56
N THR A 2 -17.42 -3.34 -18.97
CA THR A 2 -16.45 -4.39 -19.29
C THR A 2 -16.00 -5.14 -18.03
N LEU A 3 -15.50 -6.36 -18.17
CA LEU A 3 -15.05 -7.17 -17.04
C LEU A 3 -13.96 -6.49 -16.20
N PRO A 4 -12.93 -5.84 -16.81
CA PRO A 4 -11.96 -5.05 -16.04
C PRO A 4 -12.62 -3.95 -15.21
N ASN A 5 -13.55 -3.17 -15.78
CA ASN A 5 -14.23 -2.09 -15.05
C ASN A 5 -15.03 -2.62 -13.84
N LYS A 6 -15.62 -3.82 -13.94
CA LYS A 6 -16.31 -4.46 -12.81
C LYS A 6 -15.33 -4.82 -11.70
N LEU A 7 -14.12 -5.30 -12.05
CA LEU A 7 -13.07 -5.61 -11.08
C LEU A 7 -12.55 -4.36 -10.39
N THR A 8 -12.36 -3.25 -11.13
CA THR A 8 -12.00 -1.96 -10.52
C THR A 8 -13.04 -1.47 -9.51
N VAL A 9 -14.33 -1.55 -9.87
CA VAL A 9 -15.44 -1.17 -8.95
C VAL A 9 -15.49 -2.11 -7.74
N SER A 10 -15.30 -3.43 -7.94
CA SER A 10 -15.26 -4.38 -6.83
C SER A 10 -14.11 -4.10 -5.85
N ARG A 11 -12.98 -3.55 -6.33
CA ARG A 11 -11.86 -3.13 -5.46
C ARG A 11 -12.25 -1.98 -4.53
N PHE A 12 -13.03 -1.00 -5.00
CA PHE A 12 -13.56 0.04 -4.11
C PHE A 12 -14.48 -0.54 -3.03
N ALA A 13 -15.35 -1.48 -3.40
CA ALA A 13 -16.20 -2.18 -2.44
C ALA A 13 -15.39 -3.00 -1.43
N LEU A 14 -14.35 -3.72 -1.90
CA LEU A 14 -13.43 -4.46 -1.03
C LEU A 14 -12.62 -3.54 -0.11
N THR A 15 -12.21 -2.36 -0.59
CA THR A 15 -11.54 -1.35 0.24
C THR A 15 -12.47 -0.83 1.34
N ALA A 16 -13.74 -0.57 1.01
CA ALA A 16 -14.73 -0.17 2.01
C ALA A 16 -14.99 -1.28 3.04
N ALA A 17 -15.11 -2.54 2.59
CA ALA A 17 -15.25 -3.70 3.47
C ALA A 17 -14.01 -3.91 4.37
N PHE A 18 -12.80 -3.71 3.81
CA PHE A 18 -11.56 -3.70 4.57
C PHE A 18 -11.57 -2.65 5.68
N LEU A 19 -11.92 -1.40 5.36
CA LEU A 19 -11.99 -0.32 6.35
C LEU A 19 -13.06 -0.60 7.40
N TRP A 20 -14.22 -1.10 7.00
CA TRP A 20 -15.24 -1.52 7.95
C TRP A 20 -14.69 -2.59 8.91
N ALA A 21 -13.98 -3.60 8.42
CA ALA A 21 -13.38 -4.61 9.28
C ALA A 21 -12.32 -4.01 10.21
N MET A 22 -11.45 -3.11 9.73
CA MET A 22 -10.42 -2.46 10.55
C MET A 22 -10.99 -1.62 11.70
N PHE A 23 -12.12 -0.94 11.50
CA PHE A 23 -12.73 -0.05 12.49
C PHE A 23 -13.81 -0.73 13.35
N SER A 24 -14.28 -1.90 12.97
CA SER A 24 -15.24 -2.68 13.73
C SER A 24 -14.54 -3.48 14.83
N ARG A 25 -15.21 -3.69 15.95
CA ARG A 25 -14.64 -4.40 17.13
C ARG A 25 -15.29 -5.77 17.31
N SER A 26 -14.97 -6.71 16.44
CA SER A 26 -15.43 -8.11 16.54
C SER A 26 -14.22 -9.04 16.57
N PRO A 27 -14.31 -10.23 17.20
CA PRO A 27 -13.17 -11.13 17.43
C PRO A 27 -12.56 -11.78 16.18
N VAL A 28 -13.08 -11.50 14.98
CA VAL A 28 -12.57 -12.06 13.70
C VAL A 28 -12.26 -10.97 12.67
N ASN A 29 -12.28 -9.72 13.07
CA ASN A 29 -12.21 -8.61 12.13
C ASN A 29 -10.82 -8.37 11.56
N ASP A 30 -9.77 -8.66 12.31
CA ASP A 30 -8.39 -8.49 11.84
C ASP A 30 -8.09 -9.50 10.73
N THR A 31 -8.59 -10.73 10.88
CA THR A 31 -8.52 -11.77 9.83
C THR A 31 -9.36 -11.39 8.61
N LEU A 32 -10.58 -10.84 8.80
CA LEU A 32 -11.41 -10.36 7.70
C LEU A 32 -10.75 -9.19 6.96
N ALA A 33 -10.14 -8.25 7.67
CA ALA A 33 -9.41 -7.15 7.07
C ALA A 33 -8.26 -7.66 6.19
N LEU A 34 -7.46 -8.62 6.69
CA LEU A 34 -6.41 -9.29 5.90
C LEU A 34 -6.98 -9.93 4.64
N VAL A 35 -8.08 -10.67 4.75
CA VAL A 35 -8.72 -11.34 3.59
C VAL A 35 -9.21 -10.31 2.57
N PHE A 36 -9.93 -9.26 2.98
CA PHE A 36 -10.41 -8.22 2.06
C PHE A 36 -9.27 -7.49 1.38
N PHE A 37 -8.20 -7.17 2.10
CA PHE A 37 -7.02 -6.54 1.52
C PHE A 37 -6.32 -7.44 0.48
N CYS A 38 -6.12 -8.72 0.79
CA CYS A 38 -5.55 -9.68 -0.13
C CYS A 38 -6.44 -9.89 -1.39
N LEU A 39 -7.76 -9.99 -1.21
CA LEU A 39 -8.69 -10.10 -2.34
C LEU A 39 -8.64 -8.85 -3.23
N ALA A 40 -8.57 -7.65 -2.65
CA ALA A 40 -8.43 -6.41 -3.40
C ALA A 40 -7.11 -6.38 -4.20
N GLY A 41 -6.01 -6.85 -3.63
CA GLY A 41 -4.73 -6.98 -4.34
C GLY A 41 -4.76 -8.02 -5.48
N VAL A 42 -5.43 -9.14 -5.27
CA VAL A 42 -5.62 -10.16 -6.33
C VAL A 42 -6.49 -9.63 -7.47
N THR A 43 -7.58 -8.91 -7.16
CA THR A 43 -8.44 -8.30 -8.19
C THR A 43 -7.66 -7.27 -9.02
N ASP A 44 -6.78 -6.46 -8.40
CA ASP A 44 -5.89 -5.53 -9.12
C ASP A 44 -4.95 -6.24 -10.10
N TYR A 45 -4.34 -7.33 -9.65
CA TYR A 45 -3.47 -8.12 -10.53
C TYR A 45 -4.24 -8.73 -11.71
N LEU A 46 -5.46 -9.25 -11.45
CA LEU A 46 -6.28 -9.91 -12.47
C LEU A 46 -6.83 -8.93 -13.50
N ASP A 47 -7.34 -7.76 -13.08
CA ASP A 47 -7.89 -6.78 -14.02
C ASP A 47 -6.80 -6.24 -14.95
N GLY A 48 -5.61 -5.90 -14.41
CA GLY A 48 -4.48 -5.48 -15.21
C GLY A 48 -3.98 -6.55 -16.20
N LYS A 49 -4.05 -7.83 -15.83
CA LYS A 49 -3.70 -8.94 -16.73
C LYS A 49 -4.75 -9.12 -17.84
N ILE A 50 -6.03 -9.14 -17.47
CA ILE A 50 -7.15 -9.34 -18.41
C ILE A 50 -7.26 -8.16 -19.39
N ALA A 51 -7.16 -6.92 -18.90
CA ALA A 51 -7.22 -5.71 -19.73
C ALA A 51 -6.12 -5.72 -20.82
N ARG A 52 -4.89 -6.10 -20.44
CA ARG A 52 -3.76 -6.21 -21.38
C ARG A 52 -3.94 -7.34 -22.39
N GLN A 53 -4.37 -8.52 -21.95
CA GLN A 53 -4.55 -9.69 -22.82
C GLN A 53 -5.69 -9.50 -23.83
N ARG A 54 -6.78 -8.88 -23.39
CA ARG A 54 -7.98 -8.70 -24.23
C ARG A 54 -8.04 -7.35 -24.94
N LYS A 55 -7.01 -6.49 -24.78
CA LYS A 55 -6.96 -5.13 -25.32
C LYS A 55 -8.21 -4.29 -24.99
N LEU A 56 -8.83 -4.56 -23.86
CA LEU A 56 -10.04 -3.88 -23.36
C LEU A 56 -9.64 -2.67 -22.50
N ILE A 57 -8.91 -1.73 -23.10
CA ILE A 57 -8.52 -0.49 -22.41
C ILE A 57 -9.70 0.50 -22.53
N THR A 58 -10.22 0.95 -21.39
CA THR A 58 -11.32 1.92 -21.35
C THR A 58 -10.84 3.22 -20.66
N ASN A 59 -11.43 4.37 -21.05
CA ASN A 59 -11.13 5.65 -20.39
C ASN A 59 -11.44 5.60 -18.90
N PHE A 60 -12.49 4.86 -18.49
CA PHE A 60 -12.81 4.63 -17.09
C PHE A 60 -11.70 3.89 -16.35
N GLY A 61 -11.19 2.77 -16.92
CA GLY A 61 -10.09 2.01 -16.32
C GLY A 61 -8.81 2.85 -16.19
N ILE A 62 -8.43 3.58 -17.24
CA ILE A 62 -7.23 4.46 -17.22
C ILE A 62 -7.26 5.44 -16.05
N LEU A 63 -8.45 5.98 -15.72
CA LEU A 63 -8.62 6.94 -14.63
C LEU A 63 -8.76 6.25 -13.26
N MET A 64 -9.59 5.21 -13.20
CA MET A 64 -10.02 4.60 -11.92
C MET A 64 -9.02 3.59 -11.36
N ASP A 65 -8.28 2.84 -12.19
CA ASP A 65 -7.31 1.84 -11.70
C ASP A 65 -6.20 2.45 -10.85
N PRO A 66 -5.50 3.54 -11.30
CA PRO A 66 -4.50 4.18 -10.46
C PRO A 66 -5.07 4.85 -9.21
N LEU A 67 -6.34 5.26 -9.24
CA LEU A 67 -7.02 5.86 -8.11
C LEU A 67 -7.38 4.80 -7.06
N ALA A 68 -7.97 3.68 -7.49
CA ALA A 68 -8.34 2.57 -6.61
C ALA A 68 -7.13 1.98 -5.88
N ASP A 69 -6.01 1.77 -6.60
CA ASP A 69 -4.75 1.29 -6.01
C ASP A 69 -4.24 2.22 -4.90
N LYS A 70 -4.22 3.52 -5.15
CA LYS A 70 -3.77 4.51 -4.16
C LYS A 70 -4.71 4.63 -2.97
N ILE A 71 -6.02 4.63 -3.20
CA ILE A 71 -7.01 4.67 -2.11
C ILE A 71 -6.83 3.44 -1.23
N MET A 72 -6.68 2.25 -1.80
CA MET A 72 -6.49 1.02 -1.05
C MET A 72 -5.23 1.06 -0.18
N THR A 73 -4.07 1.39 -0.75
CA THR A 73 -2.80 1.39 -0.01
C THR A 73 -2.71 2.52 1.02
N CYS A 74 -3.16 3.73 0.67
CA CYS A 74 -3.14 4.87 1.60
C CYS A 74 -4.10 4.64 2.77
N SER A 75 -5.32 4.19 2.50
CA SER A 75 -6.30 3.92 3.56
C SER A 75 -5.85 2.77 4.47
N ALA A 76 -5.16 1.75 3.94
CA ALA A 76 -4.60 0.68 4.75
C ALA A 76 -3.54 1.20 5.73
N PHE A 77 -2.60 2.02 5.28
CA PHE A 77 -1.60 2.62 6.17
C PHE A 77 -2.23 3.55 7.23
N ILE A 78 -3.24 4.34 6.85
CA ILE A 78 -3.95 5.23 7.78
C ILE A 78 -4.70 4.42 8.83
N ALA A 79 -5.44 3.39 8.42
CA ALA A 79 -6.16 2.51 9.34
C ALA A 79 -5.22 1.78 10.32
N LEU A 80 -4.04 1.35 9.84
CA LEU A 80 -3.02 0.73 10.69
C LEU A 80 -2.41 1.71 11.71
N ILE A 81 -2.28 3.02 11.39
CA ILE A 81 -1.87 4.00 12.41
C ILE A 81 -2.86 4.01 13.56
N GLU A 82 -4.14 4.15 13.26
CA GLU A 82 -5.20 4.22 14.27
C GLU A 82 -5.28 2.92 15.08
N ARG A 83 -5.19 1.77 14.40
CA ARG A 83 -5.17 0.46 15.04
C ARG A 83 -4.01 0.33 16.03
N HIS A 84 -2.79 0.72 15.65
CA HIS A 84 -1.60 0.64 16.49
C HIS A 84 -1.55 1.69 17.62
N VAL A 85 -2.37 2.72 17.56
CA VAL A 85 -2.59 3.62 18.70
C VAL A 85 -3.48 2.95 19.74
N LEU A 86 -4.51 2.23 19.32
CA LEU A 86 -5.47 1.56 20.19
C LEU A 86 -4.92 0.24 20.77
N THR A 87 -4.20 -0.52 19.96
CA THR A 87 -3.58 -1.82 20.30
C THR A 87 -2.12 -1.82 19.88
N PRO A 88 -1.21 -1.26 20.70
CA PRO A 88 0.18 -1.17 20.32
C PRO A 88 0.82 -2.56 20.17
N PRO A 89 1.61 -2.78 19.09
CA PRO A 89 2.32 -4.03 18.91
C PRO A 89 3.42 -4.21 19.96
N PRO A 90 3.90 -5.45 20.16
CA PRO A 90 4.94 -5.74 21.14
C PRO A 90 6.23 -4.97 20.85
N VAL A 91 6.88 -4.48 21.89
CA VAL A 91 8.17 -3.80 21.79
C VAL A 91 9.28 -4.85 21.69
N LEU A 92 10.17 -4.66 20.71
CA LEU A 92 11.36 -5.48 20.52
C LEU A 92 12.55 -4.85 21.25
N HIS A 93 13.25 -5.62 22.03
CA HIS A 93 14.43 -5.18 22.76
C HIS A 93 15.72 -5.72 22.13
N LEU A 94 16.63 -4.83 21.76
CA LEU A 94 17.99 -5.11 21.30
C LEU A 94 18.95 -4.44 22.28
N GLY A 95 19.24 -5.11 23.40
CA GLY A 95 19.97 -4.49 24.49
C GLY A 95 19.19 -3.31 25.08
N GLU A 96 19.79 -2.13 25.09
CA GLU A 96 19.14 -0.89 25.56
C GLU A 96 18.18 -0.27 24.50
N LEU A 97 18.25 -0.69 23.25
CA LEU A 97 17.41 -0.17 22.17
C LEU A 97 16.05 -0.84 22.15
N SER A 98 15.00 -0.07 22.34
CA SER A 98 13.61 -0.52 22.22
C SER A 98 13.02 -0.10 20.87
N LEU A 99 12.65 -1.08 20.04
CA LEU A 99 12.07 -0.89 18.73
C LEU A 99 10.62 -1.38 18.71
N SER A 100 9.72 -0.61 18.12
CA SER A 100 8.33 -1.03 17.96
C SER A 100 8.00 -1.20 16.48
N PRO A 101 7.49 -2.35 16.04
CA PRO A 101 7.09 -2.61 14.66
C PRO A 101 5.73 -1.98 14.34
N LYS A 102 5.55 -0.71 14.69
CA LYS A 102 4.32 0.05 14.44
C LYS A 102 4.49 1.02 13.29
N VAL A 103 3.37 1.30 12.62
CA VAL A 103 3.30 2.37 11.61
C VAL A 103 3.23 3.71 12.31
N HIS A 104 4.19 4.58 12.04
CA HIS A 104 4.19 5.95 12.54
C HIS A 104 3.56 6.89 11.50
N ALA A 105 2.81 7.91 11.96
CA ALA A 105 2.15 8.86 11.09
C ALA A 105 3.11 9.55 10.10
N TRP A 106 4.33 9.91 10.54
CA TRP A 106 5.32 10.53 9.67
C TRP A 106 5.77 9.63 8.51
N MET A 107 5.83 8.27 8.70
CA MET A 107 6.14 7.33 7.63
C MET A 107 5.04 7.35 6.56
N VAL A 108 3.78 7.37 6.99
CA VAL A 108 2.63 7.41 6.09
C VAL A 108 2.55 8.74 5.34
N VAL A 109 2.85 9.86 6.01
CA VAL A 109 2.94 11.17 5.35
C VAL A 109 3.97 11.14 4.22
N ILE A 110 5.16 10.58 4.44
CA ILE A 110 6.21 10.45 3.40
C ILE A 110 5.70 9.58 2.23
N ILE A 111 5.07 8.43 2.53
CA ILE A 111 4.55 7.53 1.49
C ILE A 111 3.48 8.23 0.66
N VAL A 112 2.49 8.84 1.29
CA VAL A 112 1.37 9.51 0.61
C VAL A 112 1.85 10.74 -0.16
N ALA A 113 2.69 11.58 0.43
CA ALA A 113 3.26 12.75 -0.23
C ALA A 113 4.02 12.36 -1.51
N ARG A 114 4.81 11.30 -1.45
CA ARG A 114 5.51 10.78 -2.63
C ARG A 114 4.51 10.29 -3.69
N GLU A 115 3.46 9.55 -3.32
CA GLU A 115 2.46 9.07 -4.28
C GLU A 115 1.77 10.23 -5.00
N LEU A 116 1.39 11.27 -4.26
CA LEU A 116 0.77 12.46 -4.80
C LEU A 116 1.74 13.26 -5.67
N ALA A 117 2.98 13.47 -5.24
CA ALA A 117 3.99 14.22 -5.99
C ALA A 117 4.28 13.57 -7.35
N ILE A 118 4.48 12.24 -7.39
CA ILE A 118 4.74 11.54 -8.65
C ILE A 118 3.51 11.57 -9.57
N THR A 119 2.31 11.48 -9.00
CA THR A 119 1.07 11.56 -9.80
C THR A 119 0.88 12.95 -10.37
N GLY A 120 1.08 13.99 -9.55
CA GLY A 120 1.02 15.38 -10.00
C GLY A 120 2.04 15.66 -11.11
N LEU A 121 3.27 15.17 -10.96
CA LEU A 121 4.28 15.34 -12.00
C LEU A 121 3.91 14.62 -13.32
N ARG A 122 3.30 13.44 -13.24
CA ARG A 122 2.81 12.75 -14.46
C ARG A 122 1.65 13.48 -15.13
N LEU A 123 0.75 14.07 -14.35
CA LEU A 123 -0.34 14.89 -14.88
C LEU A 123 0.20 16.16 -15.53
N LEU A 124 1.17 16.83 -14.91
CA LEU A 124 1.86 17.99 -15.50
C LEU A 124 2.57 17.62 -16.82
N ALA A 125 3.26 16.49 -16.86
CA ALA A 125 3.88 16.02 -18.09
C ALA A 125 2.86 15.75 -19.19
N ALA A 126 1.75 15.09 -18.87
CA ALA A 126 0.67 14.82 -19.82
C ALA A 126 0.04 16.12 -20.37
N SER A 127 -0.14 17.14 -19.53
CA SER A 127 -0.64 18.45 -19.99
C SER A 127 0.32 19.18 -20.96
N LYS A 128 1.62 18.88 -20.83
CA LYS A 128 2.67 19.39 -21.74
C LYS A 128 2.95 18.45 -22.92
N ASN A 129 2.13 17.41 -23.15
CA ASN A 129 2.32 16.35 -24.15
C ASN A 129 3.67 15.60 -24.04
N VAL A 130 4.24 15.55 -22.83
CA VAL A 130 5.49 14.82 -22.53
C VAL A 130 5.14 13.48 -21.92
N VAL A 131 5.61 12.40 -22.54
CA VAL A 131 5.41 11.03 -21.99
C VAL A 131 6.56 10.72 -21.04
N LEU A 132 6.26 10.64 -19.75
CA LEU A 132 7.23 10.19 -18.76
C LEU A 132 7.25 8.65 -18.70
N ALA A 133 8.43 8.09 -18.97
CA ALA A 133 8.62 6.64 -18.91
C ALA A 133 8.36 6.09 -17.50
N ALA A 134 7.67 4.94 -17.44
CA ALA A 134 7.51 4.21 -16.19
C ALA A 134 8.85 3.58 -15.78
N GLU A 135 9.42 4.01 -14.67
CA GLU A 135 10.67 3.44 -14.16
C GLU A 135 10.46 2.04 -13.56
N ARG A 136 11.41 1.12 -13.79
CA ARG A 136 11.42 -0.23 -13.21
C ARG A 136 11.41 -0.20 -11.67
N TYR A 137 12.05 0.80 -11.06
CA TYR A 137 12.07 1.01 -9.61
C TYR A 137 10.69 1.24 -8.99
N GLY A 138 9.72 1.75 -9.76
CA GLY A 138 8.34 1.91 -9.30
C GLY A 138 7.61 0.61 -8.95
N LYS A 139 7.98 -0.52 -9.57
CA LYS A 139 7.39 -1.83 -9.26
C LYS A 139 7.85 -2.36 -7.90
N HIS A 140 9.13 -2.25 -7.59
CA HIS A 140 9.69 -2.74 -6.31
C HIS A 140 9.09 -2.01 -5.12
N LYS A 141 8.85 -0.70 -5.25
CA LYS A 141 8.20 0.10 -4.23
C LYS A 141 6.78 -0.39 -3.94
N THR A 142 5.95 -0.62 -4.97
CA THR A 142 4.57 -1.09 -4.77
C THR A 142 4.54 -2.47 -4.13
N ILE A 143 5.42 -3.38 -4.56
CA ILE A 143 5.55 -4.71 -3.96
C ILE A 143 5.94 -4.58 -2.47
N SER A 144 6.93 -3.74 -2.13
CA SER A 144 7.35 -3.56 -0.73
C SER A 144 6.24 -2.99 0.15
N GLN A 145 5.44 -2.04 -0.37
CA GLN A 145 4.28 -1.49 0.34
C GLN A 145 3.22 -2.58 0.62
N MET A 146 2.89 -3.39 -0.39
CA MET A 146 1.94 -4.50 -0.22
C MET A 146 2.45 -5.53 0.79
N VAL A 147 3.73 -5.90 0.71
CA VAL A 147 4.35 -6.83 1.67
C VAL A 147 4.32 -6.26 3.10
N ALA A 148 4.64 -4.97 3.28
CA ALA A 148 4.60 -4.34 4.59
C ALA A 148 3.18 -4.31 5.19
N ILE A 149 2.17 -3.94 4.39
CA ILE A 149 0.76 -3.92 4.83
C ILE A 149 0.29 -5.33 5.18
N ILE A 150 0.55 -6.33 4.33
CA ILE A 150 0.15 -7.72 4.58
C ILE A 150 0.84 -8.25 5.85
N ALA A 151 2.14 -7.98 6.03
CA ALA A 151 2.87 -8.40 7.22
C ALA A 151 2.28 -7.80 8.51
N LEU A 152 1.90 -6.52 8.49
CA LEU A 152 1.22 -5.84 9.60
C LEU A 152 -0.14 -6.48 9.89
N LEU A 153 -0.97 -6.66 8.85
CA LEU A 153 -2.29 -7.28 9.00
C LEU A 153 -2.21 -8.74 9.48
N VAL A 154 -1.20 -9.50 9.03
CA VAL A 154 -0.95 -10.87 9.54
C VAL A 154 -0.59 -10.85 11.02
N MET A 155 0.22 -9.89 11.46
CA MET A 155 0.57 -9.76 12.88
C MET A 155 -0.64 -9.40 13.74
N ASP A 156 -1.48 -8.46 13.29
CA ASP A 156 -2.72 -8.09 13.98
C ASP A 156 -3.70 -9.28 14.01
N ALA A 157 -3.95 -9.91 12.86
CA ALA A 157 -4.82 -11.08 12.75
C ALA A 157 -4.33 -12.31 13.54
N SER A 158 -3.02 -12.43 13.75
CA SER A 158 -2.44 -13.55 14.50
C SER A 158 -2.95 -13.63 15.94
N ALA A 159 -3.45 -12.53 16.49
CA ALA A 159 -4.07 -12.50 17.82
C ALA A 159 -5.38 -13.30 17.88
N GLU A 160 -6.08 -13.43 16.75
CA GLU A 160 -7.34 -14.16 16.58
C GLU A 160 -7.12 -15.65 16.23
N TRP A 161 -5.89 -16.01 15.86
CA TRP A 161 -5.59 -17.36 15.37
C TRP A 161 -5.26 -18.33 16.49
N TRP A 162 -5.18 -19.60 16.14
CA TRP A 162 -4.84 -20.67 17.08
C TRP A 162 -3.48 -20.45 17.76
N PRO A 163 -3.37 -20.79 19.06
CA PRO A 163 -2.17 -20.51 19.87
C PRO A 163 -0.86 -21.01 19.26
N TRP A 164 -0.87 -22.16 18.60
CA TRP A 164 0.33 -22.72 17.97
C TRP A 164 0.81 -21.88 16.78
N LEU A 165 -0.11 -21.34 15.98
CA LEU A 165 0.22 -20.51 14.82
C LEU A 165 0.75 -19.14 15.28
N LYS A 166 0.13 -18.54 16.26
CA LYS A 166 0.62 -17.33 16.94
C LYS A 166 2.01 -17.55 17.52
N ALA A 167 2.25 -18.66 18.23
CA ALA A 167 3.56 -19.00 18.80
C ALA A 167 4.65 -19.17 17.72
N ALA A 168 4.30 -19.69 16.55
CA ALA A 168 5.22 -19.81 15.42
C ALA A 168 5.59 -18.46 14.77
N LEU A 169 4.67 -17.47 14.78
CA LEU A 169 4.88 -16.16 14.16
C LEU A 169 5.60 -15.17 15.09
N LEU A 170 5.34 -15.21 16.39
CA LEU A 170 5.85 -14.24 17.36
C LEU A 170 7.38 -14.07 17.38
N PRO A 171 8.22 -15.13 17.23
CA PRO A 171 9.68 -14.96 17.34
C PRO A 171 10.31 -14.11 16.23
N TRP A 172 9.77 -14.16 15.02
CA TRP A 172 10.35 -13.50 13.83
C TRP A 172 9.43 -12.47 13.17
N GLY A 173 8.13 -12.60 13.35
CA GLY A 173 7.13 -11.74 12.70
C GLY A 173 7.33 -10.25 12.97
N PRO A 174 7.50 -9.79 14.22
CA PRO A 174 7.75 -8.39 14.53
C PRO A 174 9.04 -7.84 13.89
N TRP A 175 10.08 -8.64 13.80
CA TRP A 175 11.33 -8.28 13.11
C TRP A 175 11.14 -8.15 11.60
N PHE A 176 10.37 -9.06 11.01
CA PHE A 176 10.01 -9.00 9.60
C PHE A 176 9.19 -7.75 9.28
N VAL A 177 8.20 -7.41 10.10
CA VAL A 177 7.40 -6.18 9.96
C VAL A 177 8.28 -4.94 10.03
N LEU A 178 9.17 -4.87 11.02
CA LEU A 178 10.10 -3.75 11.17
C LEU A 178 10.98 -3.59 9.93
N LEU A 179 11.57 -4.67 9.45
CA LEU A 179 12.36 -4.69 8.23
C LEU A 179 11.56 -4.24 7.01
N ALA A 180 10.34 -4.80 6.82
CA ALA A 180 9.47 -4.48 5.70
C ALA A 180 9.07 -3.00 5.68
N LEU A 181 8.76 -2.39 6.85
CA LEU A 181 8.46 -0.97 6.97
C LEU A 181 9.65 -0.09 6.57
N TRP A 182 10.85 -0.38 7.08
CA TRP A 182 12.04 0.40 6.76
C TRP A 182 12.46 0.24 5.29
N VAL A 183 12.41 -0.96 4.74
CA VAL A 183 12.66 -1.22 3.30
C VAL A 183 11.66 -0.44 2.45
N THR A 184 10.37 -0.47 2.81
CA THR A 184 9.33 0.28 2.10
C THR A 184 9.60 1.79 2.14
N LEU A 185 9.97 2.34 3.31
CA LEU A 185 10.28 3.75 3.45
C LEU A 185 11.50 4.15 2.61
N LEU A 186 12.58 3.38 2.67
CA LEU A 186 13.80 3.62 1.90
C LEU A 186 13.55 3.54 0.39
N LEU A 187 12.83 2.52 -0.10
CA LEU A 187 12.49 2.39 -1.51
C LEU A 187 11.56 3.50 -1.98
N THR A 188 10.61 3.90 -1.14
CA THR A 188 9.66 4.97 -1.47
C THR A 188 10.36 6.32 -1.56
N THR A 189 11.18 6.67 -0.58
CA THR A 189 11.90 7.95 -0.55
C THR A 189 12.95 8.03 -1.65
N SER A 190 13.80 7.02 -1.80
CA SER A 190 14.87 7.00 -2.81
C SER A 190 14.30 7.03 -4.24
N SER A 191 13.30 6.20 -4.54
CA SER A 191 12.66 6.20 -5.86
C SER A 191 11.92 7.51 -6.15
N GLY A 192 11.28 8.12 -5.14
CA GLY A 192 10.62 9.41 -5.27
C GLY A 192 11.60 10.54 -5.55
N ALA A 193 12.64 10.66 -4.73
CA ALA A 193 13.68 11.67 -4.88
C ALA A 193 14.38 11.56 -6.25
N LEU A 194 14.75 10.35 -6.65
CA LEU A 194 15.39 10.11 -7.95
C LEU A 194 14.48 10.50 -9.13
N TYR A 195 13.19 10.15 -9.05
CA TYR A 195 12.21 10.47 -10.07
C TYR A 195 12.00 11.99 -10.22
N LEU A 196 11.83 12.70 -9.11
CA LEU A 196 11.70 14.15 -9.08
C LEU A 196 12.97 14.80 -9.63
N TRP A 197 14.14 14.38 -9.18
CA TRP A 197 15.41 14.96 -9.62
C TRP A 197 15.66 14.76 -11.11
N ARG A 198 15.39 13.57 -11.67
CA ARG A 198 15.54 13.30 -13.11
C ARG A 198 14.62 14.16 -13.97
N ASN A 199 13.40 14.41 -13.49
CA ASN A 199 12.40 15.18 -14.23
C ASN A 199 12.32 16.65 -13.82
N ARG A 200 13.33 17.18 -13.09
CA ARG A 200 13.33 18.55 -12.56
C ARG A 200 13.15 19.63 -13.60
N LYS A 201 13.63 19.43 -14.81
CA LYS A 201 13.47 20.39 -15.92
C LYS A 201 12.01 20.67 -16.25
N LEU A 202 11.12 19.69 -16.04
CA LEU A 202 9.72 19.81 -16.40
C LEU A 202 8.96 20.86 -15.57
N TYR A 203 9.33 21.02 -14.29
CA TYR A 203 8.67 21.94 -13.35
C TYR A 203 9.52 23.17 -13.00
N LEU A 204 10.80 23.20 -13.40
CA LEU A 204 11.67 24.36 -13.21
C LEU A 204 11.75 25.26 -14.47
N GLN A 205 11.21 24.84 -15.61
CA GLN A 205 11.26 25.63 -16.86
C GLN A 205 10.26 26.79 -16.87
N ASP A 206 9.31 26.84 -15.95
CA ASP A 206 8.28 27.88 -15.84
C ASP A 206 8.58 28.87 -14.69
N VAL A 207 9.74 28.75 -14.02
CA VAL A 207 10.27 29.66 -13.01
C VAL A 207 11.45 30.43 -13.54
#